data_bafeaf0fb02d5c8fc06519a0d3eb0509
#
_entry.id   bafeaf0fb02d5c8fc06519a0d3eb0509
#
_cell.length_a   1.000
_cell.length_b   1.000
_cell.length_c   1.000
_cell.angle_alpha   90.00
_cell.angle_beta   90.00
_cell.angle_gamma   90.00
#
_symmetry.space_group_name_H-M   'P 1'
#
loop_
_entity.id
_entity.type
_entity.pdbx_description
1 polymer ?
#
loop_
_entity_poly.entity_id
_entity_poly.type
_entity_poly.pdbx_seq_one_letter_code
_entity_poly.pdbx_strand_id
1 'polypeptide(L)'
;DRIFNAPNTPFTYESAFFNTTDFKKLFMDFNWGADNAPTSINTNGIAATDNDLIGTSSWQTMLQDDNNYTTEMGYSAGTYTAINDTQTYNIDYYFNLYSYQIPSGTALAYDMDFRWELVKGGVTTYVNQFTITGTGDMFWNSWSGNLLEILDVGDTLTPQFKTTTAATHISKHKAQNFVDTVASTSSSSITTDIFLQTLRGELGQWEFLKGLITMFNLVTLVDEDNPNNILIEPYTDVFIPTATGGTTLANRGIQHDWTDKIDVSEMKLTPLTDLNRKTIFKFVEDDDDYSFNQYKNNVGGQAGEGGHLYGSLKHNATDEFNILDGEEEIIAEPFAATLVKPLMSQFPSFIVPAIYAMNDDVEESFENSPRIMYNNGIKSTGVSYYIPAQNGGTSTNETNFLQFSHLTEVPTSSASPSTTIDFHFGVCQLMTGVGSPTPNNLFNLYWLPYYSELYNPNTRTMTLKVNLSPADINTFRFNDRVFIKNRVFRVNKIDYKPNDLAT
;
A
#
# COMPACT_ATOMS: atom_id res chain seq x y z
N ASP A 1 0.42 -8.00 -9.42
CA ASP A 1 1.23 -7.60 -10.60
C ASP A 1 2.55 -6.92 -10.19
N ARG A 2 2.54 -5.91 -9.33
CA ARG A 2 3.74 -5.12 -9.02
C ARG A 2 4.85 -5.89 -8.31
N ILE A 3 4.51 -6.86 -7.47
CA ILE A 3 5.51 -7.71 -6.79
C ILE A 3 6.37 -8.45 -7.81
N PHE A 4 5.74 -9.00 -8.84
CA PHE A 4 6.42 -9.77 -9.89
C PHE A 4 6.95 -8.92 -11.05
N ASN A 5 6.47 -7.67 -11.18
CA ASN A 5 6.94 -6.73 -12.20
C ASN A 5 8.06 -5.80 -11.69
N ALA A 6 8.57 -6.03 -10.49
CA ALA A 6 9.70 -5.25 -9.96
C ALA A 6 10.96 -5.49 -10.83
N PRO A 7 11.80 -4.46 -11.07
CA PRO A 7 12.91 -4.53 -12.03
C PRO A 7 13.93 -5.65 -11.78
N ASN A 8 13.99 -6.15 -10.56
CA ASN A 8 14.94 -7.20 -10.13
C ASN A 8 14.28 -8.55 -9.85
N THR A 9 13.00 -8.73 -10.21
CA THR A 9 12.30 -9.99 -9.97
C THR A 9 12.49 -10.88 -11.20
N PRO A 10 13.16 -12.05 -11.05
CA PRO A 10 13.43 -12.94 -12.19
C PRO A 10 12.21 -13.79 -12.57
N PHE A 11 11.11 -13.71 -11.80
CA PHE A 11 9.94 -14.55 -11.96
C PHE A 11 8.74 -13.75 -12.44
N THR A 12 7.97 -14.37 -13.34
CA THR A 12 6.62 -13.95 -13.70
C THR A 12 5.60 -14.83 -12.97
N TYR A 13 4.32 -14.46 -13.01
CA TYR A 13 3.27 -15.30 -12.46
C TYR A 13 2.05 -15.35 -13.37
N GLU A 14 1.28 -16.40 -13.25
CA GLU A 14 -0.04 -16.56 -13.84
C GLU A 14 -1.02 -17.07 -12.78
N SER A 15 -2.23 -16.52 -12.78
CA SER A 15 -3.31 -16.95 -11.88
C SER A 15 -4.67 -16.64 -12.51
N ALA A 16 -5.46 -17.65 -12.74
CA ALA A 16 -6.86 -17.48 -13.12
C ALA A 16 -7.68 -16.94 -11.94
N PHE A 17 -7.34 -17.36 -10.72
CA PHE A 17 -7.98 -16.90 -9.49
C PHE A 17 -7.83 -15.39 -9.27
N PHE A 18 -6.62 -14.84 -9.42
CA PHE A 18 -6.40 -13.38 -9.29
C PHE A 18 -7.10 -12.57 -10.38
N ASN A 19 -7.49 -13.22 -11.46
CA ASN A 19 -8.25 -12.61 -12.55
C ASN A 19 -9.76 -12.67 -12.37
N THR A 20 -10.26 -13.33 -11.33
CA THR A 20 -11.70 -13.36 -11.02
C THR A 20 -12.23 -11.97 -10.67
N THR A 21 -13.54 -11.78 -10.91
CA THR A 21 -14.20 -10.50 -10.62
C THR A 21 -14.16 -10.18 -9.13
N ASP A 22 -14.34 -11.19 -8.28
CA ASP A 22 -14.37 -10.99 -6.83
C ASP A 22 -12.99 -10.67 -6.28
N PHE A 23 -11.93 -11.35 -6.74
CA PHE A 23 -10.58 -11.03 -6.30
C PHE A 23 -10.16 -9.60 -6.71
N LYS A 24 -10.52 -9.15 -7.92
CA LYS A 24 -10.22 -7.80 -8.40
C LYS A 24 -10.93 -6.68 -7.64
N LYS A 25 -11.94 -7.00 -6.85
CA LYS A 25 -12.64 -6.06 -5.97
C LYS A 25 -12.11 -6.08 -4.53
N LEU A 26 -11.08 -6.87 -4.24
CA LEU A 26 -10.42 -6.83 -2.95
C LEU A 26 -9.45 -5.66 -2.89
N PHE A 27 -9.52 -4.92 -1.81
CA PHE A 27 -8.67 -3.78 -1.49
C PHE A 27 -8.06 -4.01 -0.11
N MET A 28 -6.88 -3.50 0.08
CA MET A 28 -6.24 -3.44 1.38
C MET A 28 -6.32 -2.01 1.89
N ASP A 29 -6.63 -1.83 3.16
CA ASP A 29 -6.47 -0.54 3.81
C ASP A 29 -4.99 -0.22 4.03
N PHE A 30 -4.71 1.04 4.26
CA PHE A 30 -3.38 1.51 4.58
C PHE A 30 -3.42 2.23 5.93
N ASN A 31 -2.57 1.80 6.82
CA ASN A 31 -2.38 2.48 8.08
C ASN A 31 -1.41 3.64 7.93
N TRP A 32 -1.89 4.83 8.23
CA TRP A 32 -1.06 5.98 8.40
C TRP A 32 -0.56 6.02 9.84
N GLY A 33 0.73 5.76 10.01
CA GLY A 33 1.40 6.21 11.21
C GLY A 33 2.15 7.52 10.93
N ALA A 34 2.54 8.24 11.95
CA ALA A 34 3.42 9.40 11.80
C ALA A 34 4.72 9.02 11.07
N ASP A 35 5.20 7.79 11.29
CA ASP A 35 6.41 7.26 10.68
C ASP A 35 6.23 6.88 9.21
N ASN A 36 5.00 6.65 8.78
CA ASN A 36 4.64 6.30 7.40
C ASN A 36 4.05 7.48 6.61
N ALA A 37 3.85 8.62 7.27
CA ALA A 37 3.40 9.82 6.58
C ALA A 37 4.49 10.33 5.63
N PRO A 38 4.12 10.88 4.46
CA PRO A 38 5.09 11.52 3.60
C PRO A 38 5.81 12.61 4.38
N THR A 39 7.11 12.47 4.54
CA THR A 39 7.91 13.51 5.18
C THR A 39 7.97 14.70 4.25
N SER A 40 7.35 15.82 4.64
CA SER A 40 7.64 17.10 4.02
C SER A 40 8.98 17.59 4.59
N ILE A 41 9.98 17.71 3.74
CA ILE A 41 11.23 18.36 4.14
C ILE A 41 10.98 19.86 4.08
N ASN A 42 10.80 20.48 5.23
CA ASN A 42 10.79 21.92 5.37
C ASN A 42 12.22 22.39 5.65
N THR A 43 12.80 23.12 4.74
CA THR A 43 14.11 23.75 4.96
C THR A 43 13.94 25.24 4.99
N ASN A 44 14.36 25.85 6.09
CA ASN A 44 14.32 27.27 6.30
C ASN A 44 15.75 27.82 6.22
N GLY A 45 15.93 28.89 5.47
CA GLY A 45 17.22 29.53 5.34
C GLY A 45 17.09 31.04 5.27
N ILE A 46 18.17 31.72 5.62
CA ILE A 46 18.29 33.16 5.54
C ILE A 46 19.47 33.49 4.62
N ALA A 47 19.22 34.28 3.58
CA ALA A 47 20.28 34.92 2.82
C ALA A 47 20.35 36.41 3.22
N ALA A 48 21.48 36.85 3.62
CA ALA A 48 21.72 38.24 3.92
C ALA A 48 22.97 38.70 3.20
N THR A 49 22.96 39.92 2.75
CA THR A 49 24.16 40.57 2.21
C THR A 49 24.22 42.03 2.68
N ASP A 50 25.41 42.53 2.90
CA ASP A 50 25.68 43.89 3.27
C ASP A 50 26.79 44.48 2.34
N ASN A 51 26.62 44.23 1.04
CA ASN A 51 27.60 44.57 0.03
C ASN A 51 27.27 45.87 -0.70
N ASP A 52 28.32 46.55 -1.18
CA ASP A 52 28.18 47.70 -2.05
C ASP A 52 27.79 47.26 -3.47
N LEU A 53 26.64 47.68 -3.93
CA LEU A 53 26.20 47.49 -5.30
C LEU A 53 26.58 48.71 -6.14
N ILE A 54 27.30 48.48 -7.24
CA ILE A 54 27.53 49.50 -8.25
C ILE A 54 26.36 49.45 -9.22
N GLY A 55 25.59 50.54 -9.24
CA GLY A 55 24.46 50.65 -10.14
C GLY A 55 24.86 50.60 -11.61
N THR A 56 24.23 49.74 -12.39
CA THR A 56 24.40 49.68 -13.84
C THR A 56 23.03 49.72 -14.50
N SER A 57 22.99 50.20 -15.76
CA SER A 57 21.75 50.22 -16.55
C SER A 57 21.30 48.85 -17.04
N SER A 58 22.08 47.80 -16.82
CA SER A 58 21.75 46.42 -17.12
C SER A 58 21.32 45.66 -15.86
N TRP A 59 20.41 44.70 -16.02
CA TRP A 59 20.01 43.82 -14.91
C TRP A 59 21.19 43.01 -14.40
N GLN A 60 21.34 42.96 -13.09
CA GLN A 60 22.39 42.23 -12.39
C GLN A 60 21.77 41.33 -11.33
N THR A 61 22.37 40.16 -11.14
CA THR A 61 21.99 39.25 -10.04
C THR A 61 22.40 39.88 -8.71
N MET A 62 21.48 39.82 -7.75
CA MET A 62 21.74 40.26 -6.39
C MET A 62 22.46 39.14 -5.64
N LEU A 63 23.78 39.24 -5.54
CA LEU A 63 24.60 38.27 -4.80
C LEU A 63 24.40 38.44 -3.29
N GLN A 64 24.30 37.33 -2.61
CA GLN A 64 24.10 37.25 -1.16
C GLN A 64 25.24 36.42 -0.56
N ASP A 65 26.05 37.01 0.29
CA ASP A 65 27.29 36.40 0.78
C ASP A 65 27.10 35.67 2.13
N ASP A 66 26.23 36.19 2.99
CA ASP A 66 25.87 35.55 4.25
C ASP A 66 24.65 34.67 4.01
N ASN A 67 24.87 33.36 3.93
CA ASN A 67 23.79 32.40 3.76
C ASN A 67 23.89 31.30 4.82
N ASN A 68 22.75 30.91 5.31
CA ASN A 68 22.57 29.73 6.15
C ASN A 68 21.62 28.76 5.45
N TYR A 69 21.98 28.38 4.22
CA TYR A 69 21.19 27.49 3.40
C TYR A 69 21.65 26.06 3.56
N THR A 70 20.68 25.17 3.59
CA THR A 70 20.95 23.76 3.42
C THR A 70 21.08 23.42 1.93
N THR A 71 21.74 22.32 1.63
CA THR A 71 21.88 21.82 0.24
C THR A 71 20.52 21.59 -0.44
N GLU A 72 19.49 21.31 0.36
CA GLU A 72 18.11 21.06 -0.13
C GLU A 72 17.43 22.31 -0.69
N MET A 73 17.90 23.49 -0.36
CA MET A 73 17.37 24.75 -0.92
C MET A 73 17.91 25.06 -2.31
N GLY A 74 18.97 24.38 -2.74
CA GLY A 74 19.58 24.59 -4.05
C GLY A 74 20.11 25.98 -4.32
N TYR A 75 20.52 26.73 -3.26
CA TYR A 75 21.01 28.09 -3.42
C TYR A 75 22.50 28.11 -3.79
N SER A 76 22.83 28.84 -4.83
CA SER A 76 24.24 29.12 -5.25
C SER A 76 24.34 30.42 -6.00
N ALA A 77 25.32 31.24 -5.65
CA ALA A 77 25.69 32.47 -6.36
C ALA A 77 24.51 33.43 -6.67
N GLY A 78 23.58 33.59 -5.72
CA GLY A 78 22.41 34.48 -5.86
C GLY A 78 21.21 33.80 -6.53
N THR A 79 21.30 32.56 -6.91
CA THR A 79 20.21 31.82 -7.60
C THR A 79 19.75 30.63 -6.77
N TYR A 80 18.45 30.48 -6.66
CA TYR A 80 17.78 29.28 -6.13
C TYR A 80 17.48 28.33 -7.30
N THR A 81 17.94 27.11 -7.23
CA THR A 81 17.68 26.07 -8.24
C THR A 81 16.93 24.93 -7.59
N ALA A 82 15.78 24.59 -8.10
CA ALA A 82 15.02 23.46 -7.59
C ALA A 82 15.78 22.14 -7.84
N ILE A 83 15.95 21.36 -6.78
CA ILE A 83 16.66 20.08 -6.80
C ILE A 83 15.71 18.89 -6.72
N ASN A 84 14.44 19.15 -6.39
CA ASN A 84 13.37 18.17 -6.36
C ASN A 84 12.22 18.63 -7.27
N ASP A 85 11.45 17.67 -7.79
CA ASP A 85 10.23 17.98 -8.54
C ASP A 85 9.17 18.56 -7.59
N THR A 86 8.43 19.57 -8.09
CA THR A 86 7.36 20.25 -7.35
C THR A 86 7.83 20.89 -6.03
N GLN A 87 9.07 21.35 -5.99
CA GLN A 87 9.62 22.05 -4.83
C GLN A 87 8.96 23.43 -4.68
N THR A 88 8.37 23.70 -3.51
CA THR A 88 7.73 24.99 -3.23
C THR A 88 8.73 25.92 -2.57
N TYR A 89 8.91 27.10 -3.15
CA TYR A 89 9.67 28.21 -2.58
C TYR A 89 8.72 29.27 -2.06
N ASN A 90 8.74 29.50 -0.78
CA ASN A 90 8.05 30.60 -0.12
C ASN A 90 9.13 31.56 0.41
N ILE A 91 9.30 32.70 -0.26
CA ILE A 91 10.38 33.62 0.01
C ILE A 91 9.83 34.94 0.54
N ASP A 92 10.03 35.20 1.81
CA ASP A 92 9.85 36.52 2.37
C ASP A 92 11.13 37.33 2.17
N TYR A 93 11.06 38.35 1.35
CA TYR A 93 12.22 39.16 1.05
C TYR A 93 12.09 40.55 1.63
N TYR A 94 13.23 41.09 2.07
CA TYR A 94 13.34 42.40 2.62
C TYR A 94 14.62 43.07 2.08
N PHE A 95 14.47 44.23 1.45
CA PHE A 95 15.59 44.98 0.90
C PHE A 95 15.67 46.34 1.55
N ASN A 96 16.85 46.65 2.11
CA ASN A 96 17.23 47.95 2.57
C ASN A 96 18.33 48.49 1.65
N LEU A 97 18.06 49.58 0.99
CA LEU A 97 18.98 50.21 0.09
C LEU A 97 19.41 51.56 0.64
N TYR A 98 20.71 51.72 0.75
CA TYR A 98 21.33 53.00 1.08
C TYR A 98 21.96 53.54 -0.18
N SER A 99 21.47 54.68 -0.68
CA SER A 99 22.03 55.35 -1.85
C SER A 99 22.86 56.56 -1.42
N TYR A 100 24.03 56.65 -1.95
CA TYR A 100 24.87 57.87 -1.83
C TYR A 100 25.48 58.20 -3.19
N GLN A 101 25.77 59.49 -3.38
CA GLN A 101 26.34 59.98 -4.62
C GLN A 101 27.81 60.33 -4.45
N ILE A 102 28.59 60.19 -5.52
CA ILE A 102 29.99 60.64 -5.56
C ILE A 102 30.13 61.66 -6.68
N PRO A 103 30.52 62.90 -6.37
CA PRO A 103 30.77 63.47 -5.05
C PRO A 103 29.50 63.76 -4.25
N SER A 104 29.59 63.61 -2.92
CA SER A 104 28.50 63.90 -2.03
C SER A 104 27.98 65.32 -2.12
N GLY A 105 26.70 65.56 -2.03
CA GLY A 105 26.05 66.86 -2.06
C GLY A 105 25.31 67.23 -3.34
N THR A 106 25.23 66.33 -4.33
CA THR A 106 24.44 66.50 -5.53
C THR A 106 23.16 65.76 -5.44
N ALA A 107 22.02 66.45 -5.34
CA ALA A 107 20.71 65.81 -5.31
C ALA A 107 20.28 65.41 -6.73
N LEU A 108 20.50 64.16 -7.12
CA LEU A 108 20.02 63.61 -8.39
C LEU A 108 18.86 62.67 -8.14
N ALA A 109 17.90 62.67 -9.06
CA ALA A 109 16.84 61.65 -9.07
C ALA A 109 17.42 60.34 -9.57
N TYR A 110 17.03 59.23 -8.93
CA TYR A 110 17.43 57.90 -9.36
C TYR A 110 16.21 56.96 -9.28
N ASP A 111 16.18 56.02 -10.20
CA ASP A 111 15.23 54.92 -10.20
C ASP A 111 16.01 53.61 -10.06
N MET A 112 15.58 52.77 -9.15
CA MET A 112 16.12 51.44 -8.96
C MET A 112 15.00 50.45 -9.23
N ASP A 113 15.20 49.58 -10.20
CA ASP A 113 14.27 48.53 -10.57
C ASP A 113 14.73 47.22 -9.97
N PHE A 114 13.77 46.49 -9.42
CA PHE A 114 13.91 45.15 -8.89
C PHE A 114 12.98 44.21 -9.54
N ARG A 115 13.37 42.95 -9.65
CA ARG A 115 12.53 41.84 -10.11
C ARG A 115 13.08 40.52 -9.66
N TRP A 116 12.24 39.54 -9.68
CA TRP A 116 12.65 38.14 -9.64
C TRP A 116 12.63 37.59 -11.06
N GLU A 117 13.73 37.00 -11.51
CA GLU A 117 13.80 36.21 -12.74
C GLU A 117 13.40 34.75 -12.39
N LEU A 118 12.36 34.29 -13.02
CA LEU A 118 11.84 32.91 -12.89
C LEU A 118 12.08 32.20 -14.21
N VAL A 119 12.86 31.13 -14.19
CA VAL A 119 13.04 30.22 -15.32
C VAL A 119 12.32 28.93 -14.99
N LYS A 120 11.29 28.62 -15.78
CA LYS A 120 10.43 27.45 -15.55
C LYS A 120 10.26 26.68 -16.85
N GLY A 121 10.69 25.40 -16.85
CA GLY A 121 10.68 24.59 -18.07
C GLY A 121 11.46 25.21 -19.23
N GLY A 122 12.52 25.97 -18.94
CA GLY A 122 13.32 26.68 -19.94
C GLY A 122 12.71 28.01 -20.42
N VAL A 123 11.56 28.44 -19.88
CA VAL A 123 10.91 29.72 -20.20
C VAL A 123 11.23 30.72 -19.11
N THR A 124 11.78 31.87 -19.49
CA THR A 124 12.10 32.97 -18.58
C THR A 124 10.92 33.91 -18.44
N THR A 125 10.51 34.18 -17.22
CA THR A 125 9.48 35.16 -16.86
C THR A 125 10.02 36.06 -15.73
N TYR A 126 9.37 37.18 -15.52
CA TYR A 126 9.77 38.12 -14.47
C TYR A 126 8.58 38.39 -13.56
N VAL A 127 8.78 38.14 -12.28
CA VAL A 127 7.74 38.28 -11.26
C VAL A 127 8.11 39.27 -10.19
N ASN A 128 7.16 39.82 -9.48
CA ASN A 128 7.34 40.80 -8.42
C ASN A 128 8.29 41.99 -8.83
N GLN A 129 8.05 42.54 -10.01
CA GLN A 129 8.81 43.69 -10.52
C GLN A 129 8.24 44.99 -9.97
N PHE A 130 9.15 45.88 -9.52
CA PHE A 130 8.78 47.24 -9.06
C PHE A 130 9.98 48.16 -9.15
N THR A 131 9.68 49.46 -9.07
CA THR A 131 10.65 50.57 -9.16
C THR A 131 10.61 51.39 -7.88
N ILE A 132 11.77 51.69 -7.33
CA ILE A 132 11.95 52.66 -6.26
C ILE A 132 12.51 53.92 -6.89
N THR A 133 11.79 55.02 -6.74
CA THR A 133 12.22 56.33 -7.17
C THR A 133 12.68 57.12 -5.96
N GLY A 134 13.88 57.69 -6.01
CA GLY A 134 14.43 58.52 -4.95
C GLY A 134 15.08 59.77 -5.47
N THR A 135 15.12 60.79 -4.64
CA THR A 135 15.87 62.02 -4.87
C THR A 135 16.68 62.37 -3.64
N GLY A 136 17.99 62.50 -3.76
CA GLY A 136 18.82 62.91 -2.63
C GLY A 136 20.06 62.06 -2.43
N ASP A 137 20.94 62.58 -1.57
CA ASP A 137 22.16 61.94 -1.13
C ASP A 137 21.98 61.36 0.27
N MET A 138 22.51 60.17 0.53
CA MET A 138 22.46 59.48 1.83
C MET A 138 21.04 59.08 2.31
N PHE A 139 20.31 58.38 1.50
CA PHE A 139 18.94 57.97 1.84
C PHE A 139 18.80 56.47 1.93
N TRP A 140 18.10 55.97 2.99
CA TRP A 140 17.66 54.59 3.12
C TRP A 140 16.27 54.41 2.60
N ASN A 141 16.13 53.48 1.67
CA ASN A 141 14.82 53.00 1.21
C ASN A 141 14.67 51.52 1.59
N SER A 142 13.55 51.24 2.22
CA SER A 142 13.22 49.87 2.65
C SER A 142 12.05 49.35 1.88
N TRP A 143 12.09 48.06 1.57
CA TRP A 143 11.02 47.45 0.84
C TRP A 143 10.99 45.92 1.07
N SER A 144 9.80 45.36 1.15
CA SER A 144 9.55 43.95 1.46
C SER A 144 8.43 43.36 0.63
N GLY A 145 8.45 42.08 0.45
CA GLY A 145 7.41 41.34 -0.24
C GLY A 145 7.53 39.84 0.03
N ASN A 146 6.58 39.11 -0.51
CA ASN A 146 6.56 37.66 -0.49
C ASN A 146 6.48 37.13 -1.92
N LEU A 147 7.17 36.02 -2.18
CA LEU A 147 7.14 35.26 -3.42
C LEU A 147 6.85 33.80 -3.11
N LEU A 148 5.82 33.26 -3.72
CA LEU A 148 5.45 31.85 -3.60
C LEU A 148 5.46 31.21 -4.99
N GLU A 149 6.39 30.30 -5.23
CA GLU A 149 6.52 29.58 -6.51
C GLU A 149 6.75 28.09 -6.29
N ILE A 150 6.18 27.28 -7.18
CA ILE A 150 6.40 25.83 -7.25
C ILE A 150 7.26 25.56 -8.46
N LEU A 151 8.40 24.93 -8.25
CA LEU A 151 9.43 24.69 -9.25
C LEU A 151 9.72 23.21 -9.40
N ASP A 152 10.02 22.78 -10.64
CA ASP A 152 10.49 21.44 -10.95
C ASP A 152 12.03 21.42 -11.02
N VAL A 153 12.62 20.23 -10.96
CA VAL A 153 14.08 20.05 -10.99
C VAL A 153 14.72 20.85 -12.13
N GLY A 154 15.65 21.72 -11.75
CA GLY A 154 16.40 22.58 -12.69
C GLY A 154 15.76 23.92 -12.98
N ASP A 155 14.55 24.20 -12.53
CA ASP A 155 13.95 25.54 -12.59
C ASP A 155 14.65 26.46 -11.60
N THR A 156 14.69 27.79 -11.91
CA THR A 156 15.47 28.72 -11.11
C THR A 156 14.69 29.99 -10.75
N LEU A 157 15.06 30.57 -9.60
CA LEU A 157 14.65 31.88 -9.12
C LEU A 157 15.87 32.72 -8.82
N THR A 158 15.94 33.93 -9.41
CA THR A 158 17.09 34.83 -9.23
C THR A 158 16.61 36.24 -8.95
N PRO A 159 16.95 36.85 -7.80
CA PRO A 159 16.66 38.24 -7.56
C PRO A 159 17.61 39.13 -8.38
N GLN A 160 17.06 40.12 -9.09
CA GLN A 160 17.79 41.00 -9.96
C GLN A 160 17.48 42.46 -9.66
N PHE A 161 18.46 43.32 -9.90
CA PHE A 161 18.26 44.73 -9.81
C PHE A 161 18.99 45.47 -10.98
N LYS A 162 18.56 46.68 -11.28
CA LYS A 162 19.30 47.64 -12.12
C LYS A 162 19.01 49.05 -11.66
N THR A 163 19.87 50.02 -12.05
CA THR A 163 19.64 51.43 -11.84
C THR A 163 19.49 52.15 -13.18
N THR A 164 18.54 53.07 -13.28
CA THR A 164 18.27 53.78 -14.53
C THR A 164 19.28 54.92 -14.79
N THR A 165 19.95 55.40 -13.74
CA THR A 165 20.98 56.44 -13.81
C THR A 165 22.36 55.80 -13.67
N ALA A 166 23.06 55.71 -14.78
CA ALA A 166 24.37 55.08 -14.85
C ALA A 166 25.47 55.86 -14.11
N ALA A 167 26.38 55.11 -13.49
CA ALA A 167 27.76 55.43 -13.20
C ALA A 167 28.10 56.34 -12.01
N THR A 168 27.19 57.03 -11.35
CA THR A 168 27.53 57.93 -10.23
C THR A 168 26.99 57.52 -8.87
N HIS A 169 26.23 56.41 -8.82
CA HIS A 169 25.62 55.98 -7.57
C HIS A 169 26.21 54.65 -7.12
N ILE A 170 26.79 54.65 -5.95
CA ILE A 170 27.16 53.44 -5.20
C ILE A 170 26.04 53.24 -4.20
N SER A 171 25.37 52.13 -4.30
CA SER A 171 24.29 51.75 -3.37
C SER A 171 24.81 50.66 -2.44
N LYS A 172 24.73 50.91 -1.13
CA LYS A 172 24.83 49.85 -0.14
C LYS A 172 23.45 49.21 0.05
N HIS A 173 23.40 47.93 -0.04
CA HIS A 173 22.16 47.24 0.23
C HIS A 173 22.34 46.20 1.34
N LYS A 174 21.32 46.07 2.13
CA LYS A 174 21.14 44.94 3.04
C LYS A 174 19.91 44.20 2.61
N ALA A 175 20.10 43.05 2.00
CA ALA A 175 19.02 42.20 1.59
C ALA A 175 18.93 40.98 2.53
N GLN A 176 17.75 40.71 3.01
CA GLN A 176 17.46 39.49 3.77
C GLN A 176 16.32 38.77 3.09
N ASN A 177 16.58 37.54 2.71
CA ASN A 177 15.53 36.64 2.22
C ASN A 177 15.34 35.52 3.24
N PHE A 178 14.14 35.41 3.77
CA PHE A 178 13.73 34.24 4.55
C PHE A 178 13.11 33.28 3.57
N VAL A 179 13.70 32.12 3.41
CA VAL A 179 13.25 31.15 2.42
C VAL A 179 12.80 29.91 3.13
N ASP A 180 11.53 29.60 2.97
CA ASP A 180 10.99 28.31 3.31
C ASP A 180 10.86 27.49 2.03
N THR A 181 11.57 26.38 1.93
CA THR A 181 11.35 25.42 0.87
C THR A 181 10.67 24.19 1.45
N VAL A 182 9.53 23.88 0.88
CA VAL A 182 8.85 22.63 1.15
C VAL A 182 9.08 21.75 -0.07
N ALA A 183 9.84 20.67 0.10
CA ALA A 183 9.82 19.60 -0.88
C ALA A 183 8.46 18.90 -0.74
N SER A 184 7.47 19.41 -1.48
CA SER A 184 6.12 18.92 -1.38
C SER A 184 6.01 17.58 -2.11
N THR A 185 5.80 16.52 -1.36
CA THR A 185 5.22 15.27 -1.87
C THR A 185 3.70 15.39 -2.07
N SER A 186 3.11 16.54 -1.82
CA SER A 186 1.66 16.70 -1.71
C SER A 186 0.97 17.29 -2.92
N SER A 187 1.64 17.64 -4.00
CA SER A 187 0.95 18.14 -5.18
C SER A 187 0.93 17.11 -6.31
N SER A 188 -0.22 16.81 -6.77
CA SER A 188 -0.71 16.28 -8.07
C SER A 188 0.17 15.33 -8.91
N SER A 189 1.41 15.06 -8.59
CA SER A 189 2.30 14.11 -9.25
C SER A 189 2.93 13.08 -8.33
N ILE A 190 2.28 12.75 -7.21
CA ILE A 190 2.67 11.56 -6.45
C ILE A 190 2.49 10.38 -7.41
N THR A 191 3.59 9.82 -7.88
CA THR A 191 3.51 8.59 -8.65
C THR A 191 2.86 7.53 -7.79
N THR A 192 2.09 6.64 -8.39
CA THR A 192 1.48 5.54 -7.66
C THR A 192 2.51 4.74 -6.87
N ASP A 193 3.77 4.75 -7.30
CA ASP A 193 4.85 4.04 -6.63
C ASP A 193 5.29 4.74 -5.34
N ILE A 194 5.46 6.06 -5.36
CA ILE A 194 5.78 6.85 -4.16
C ILE A 194 4.62 6.74 -3.15
N PHE A 195 3.39 6.89 -3.64
CA PHE A 195 2.20 6.73 -2.82
C PHE A 195 2.14 5.35 -2.14
N LEU A 196 2.35 4.28 -2.90
CA LEU A 196 2.37 2.93 -2.35
C LEU A 196 3.54 2.67 -1.40
N GLN A 197 4.72 3.23 -1.68
CA GLN A 197 5.86 3.11 -0.76
C GLN A 197 5.59 3.81 0.57
N THR A 198 4.99 4.99 0.52
CA THR A 198 4.64 5.75 1.72
C THR A 198 3.53 5.06 2.54
N LEU A 199 2.48 4.57 1.88
CA LEU A 199 1.33 3.96 2.55
C LEU A 199 1.57 2.52 2.99
N ARG A 200 2.52 1.83 2.39
CA ARG A 200 2.81 0.42 2.70
C ARG A 200 3.40 0.24 4.10
N GLY A 201 4.07 1.25 4.64
CA GLY A 201 4.84 1.10 5.84
C GLY A 201 5.91 0.02 5.69
N GLU A 202 6.15 -0.74 6.73
CA GLU A 202 7.13 -1.82 6.76
C GLU A 202 6.64 -3.14 6.17
N LEU A 203 5.38 -3.21 5.70
CA LEU A 203 4.81 -4.43 5.16
C LEU A 203 5.63 -4.98 3.98
N GLY A 204 6.25 -6.13 4.19
CA GLY A 204 7.03 -6.84 3.18
C GLY A 204 6.15 -7.43 2.07
N GLN A 205 6.68 -7.47 0.85
CA GLN A 205 5.96 -8.08 -0.29
C GLN A 205 5.65 -9.57 -0.05
N TRP A 206 6.59 -10.28 0.57
CA TRP A 206 6.41 -11.69 0.89
C TRP A 206 5.35 -11.91 1.98
N GLU A 207 5.33 -11.07 3.01
CA GLU A 207 4.33 -11.13 4.07
C GLU A 207 2.93 -10.89 3.54
N PHE A 208 2.78 -9.89 2.68
CA PHE A 208 1.51 -9.66 1.97
C PHE A 208 1.06 -10.89 1.17
N LEU A 209 1.97 -11.48 0.38
CA LEU A 209 1.66 -12.65 -0.43
C LEU A 209 1.35 -13.88 0.44
N LYS A 210 2.10 -14.10 1.52
CA LYS A 210 1.87 -15.17 2.50
C LYS A 210 0.46 -15.07 3.11
N GLY A 211 0.03 -13.85 3.47
CA GLY A 211 -1.32 -13.63 3.98
C GLY A 211 -2.41 -14.04 3.00
N LEU A 212 -2.26 -13.67 1.72
CA LEU A 212 -3.20 -14.11 0.67
C LEU A 212 -3.16 -15.62 0.46
N ILE A 213 -1.98 -16.23 0.46
CA ILE A 213 -1.82 -17.69 0.38
C ILE A 213 -2.59 -18.37 1.50
N THR A 214 -2.48 -17.85 2.71
CA THR A 214 -3.19 -18.41 3.88
C THR A 214 -4.70 -18.15 3.81
N MET A 215 -5.14 -16.97 3.41
CA MET A 215 -6.58 -16.68 3.31
C MET A 215 -7.28 -17.60 2.32
N PHE A 216 -6.69 -17.82 1.16
CA PHE A 216 -7.33 -18.53 0.05
C PHE A 216 -6.77 -19.94 -0.17
N ASN A 217 -5.96 -20.45 0.73
CA ASN A 217 -5.30 -21.76 0.59
C ASN A 217 -4.68 -21.92 -0.81
N LEU A 218 -3.84 -20.93 -1.20
CA LEU A 218 -3.22 -20.92 -2.52
C LEU A 218 -2.05 -21.89 -2.57
N VAL A 219 -1.87 -22.49 -3.72
CA VAL A 219 -0.76 -23.38 -4.06
C VAL A 219 0.05 -22.73 -5.17
N THR A 220 1.35 -22.83 -5.05
CA THR A 220 2.29 -22.35 -6.08
C THR A 220 2.89 -23.54 -6.82
N LEU A 221 2.80 -23.54 -8.13
CA LEU A 221 3.40 -24.54 -9.03
C LEU A 221 4.33 -23.85 -10.03
N VAL A 222 5.36 -24.57 -10.46
CA VAL A 222 6.21 -24.12 -11.56
C VAL A 222 5.48 -24.41 -12.87
N ASP A 223 5.50 -23.45 -13.78
CA ASP A 223 5.03 -23.65 -15.15
C ASP A 223 6.08 -24.46 -15.92
N GLU A 224 5.67 -25.58 -16.52
CA GLU A 224 6.59 -26.46 -17.25
C GLU A 224 7.09 -25.86 -18.55
N ASP A 225 6.26 -25.04 -19.19
CA ASP A 225 6.62 -24.39 -20.46
C ASP A 225 7.55 -23.18 -20.22
N ASN A 226 7.51 -22.60 -19.03
CA ASN A 226 8.36 -21.48 -18.62
C ASN A 226 8.78 -21.60 -17.15
N PRO A 227 9.97 -22.13 -16.85
CA PRO A 227 10.42 -22.33 -15.46
C PRO A 227 10.52 -21.06 -14.61
N ASN A 228 10.51 -19.89 -15.25
CA ASN A 228 10.50 -18.60 -14.56
C ASN A 228 9.07 -18.10 -14.29
N ASN A 229 8.04 -18.82 -14.71
CA ASN A 229 6.64 -18.50 -14.48
C ASN A 229 6.09 -19.34 -13.31
N ILE A 230 5.44 -18.70 -12.36
CA ILE A 230 4.84 -19.33 -11.18
C ILE A 230 3.32 -19.33 -11.38
N LEU A 231 2.71 -20.51 -11.34
CA LEU A 231 1.26 -20.66 -11.33
C LEU A 231 0.78 -20.55 -9.88
N ILE A 232 -0.19 -19.67 -9.60
CA ILE A 232 -0.72 -19.43 -8.25
C ILE A 232 -2.24 -19.61 -8.28
N GLU A 233 -2.73 -20.72 -7.73
CA GLU A 233 -4.14 -21.05 -7.77
C GLU A 233 -4.61 -21.63 -6.42
N PRO A 234 -5.91 -21.55 -6.08
CA PRO A 234 -6.46 -22.24 -4.92
C PRO A 234 -6.22 -23.75 -4.97
N TYR A 235 -6.01 -24.36 -3.82
CA TYR A 235 -5.85 -25.79 -3.69
C TYR A 235 -6.95 -26.59 -4.40
N THR A 236 -8.19 -26.12 -4.31
CA THR A 236 -9.36 -26.71 -4.99
C THR A 236 -9.16 -26.77 -6.50
N ASP A 237 -8.65 -25.71 -7.10
CA ASP A 237 -8.49 -25.59 -8.55
C ASP A 237 -7.28 -26.36 -9.08
N VAL A 238 -6.30 -26.63 -8.21
CA VAL A 238 -5.13 -27.41 -8.54
C VAL A 238 -5.38 -28.93 -8.40
N PHE A 239 -6.09 -29.34 -7.35
CA PHE A 239 -6.12 -30.75 -6.96
C PHE A 239 -7.49 -31.40 -6.96
N ILE A 240 -8.59 -30.63 -6.91
CA ILE A 240 -9.93 -31.19 -6.80
C ILE A 240 -10.70 -30.99 -8.10
N PRO A 241 -10.86 -32.05 -8.94
CA PRO A 241 -11.62 -31.93 -10.17
C PRO A 241 -13.09 -31.72 -9.89
N THR A 242 -13.70 -30.83 -10.66
CA THR A 242 -15.15 -30.62 -10.62
C THR A 242 -15.86 -31.65 -11.48
N ALA A 243 -17.01 -32.13 -11.03
CA ALA A 243 -17.79 -33.13 -11.76
C ALA A 243 -18.30 -32.64 -13.13
N THR A 244 -18.45 -31.34 -13.28
CA THR A 244 -18.89 -30.68 -14.53
C THR A 244 -17.81 -30.47 -15.56
N GLY A 245 -16.54 -30.79 -15.19
CA GLY A 245 -15.39 -30.45 -16.00
C GLY A 245 -15.07 -28.96 -15.88
N GLY A 246 -14.10 -28.48 -16.62
CA GLY A 246 -13.65 -27.08 -16.60
C GLY A 246 -12.20 -26.92 -17.01
N THR A 247 -11.71 -25.69 -16.92
CA THR A 247 -10.36 -25.31 -17.33
C THR A 247 -9.35 -25.29 -16.19
N THR A 248 -9.77 -25.65 -14.96
CA THR A 248 -8.87 -25.70 -13.80
C THR A 248 -7.74 -26.71 -14.00
N LEU A 249 -6.62 -26.51 -13.30
CA LEU A 249 -5.49 -27.45 -13.35
C LEU A 249 -5.90 -28.86 -12.94
N ALA A 250 -6.78 -28.99 -11.93
CA ALA A 250 -7.31 -30.28 -11.48
C ALA A 250 -8.07 -31.03 -12.57
N ASN A 251 -8.83 -30.33 -13.40
CA ASN A 251 -9.58 -30.93 -14.50
C ASN A 251 -8.70 -31.29 -15.73
N ARG A 252 -7.54 -30.62 -15.85
CA ARG A 252 -6.54 -30.91 -16.90
C ARG A 252 -5.54 -32.00 -16.50
N GLY A 253 -5.47 -32.32 -15.20
CA GLY A 253 -4.58 -33.35 -14.67
C GLY A 253 -4.92 -34.75 -15.23
N ILE A 254 -3.91 -35.50 -15.61
CA ILE A 254 -4.04 -36.88 -16.12
C ILE A 254 -3.80 -37.90 -15.01
N GLN A 255 -4.23 -39.12 -15.26
CA GLN A 255 -3.96 -40.23 -14.35
C GLN A 255 -2.93 -41.15 -14.94
N HIS A 256 -1.78 -41.26 -14.29
CA HIS A 256 -0.71 -42.17 -14.64
C HIS A 256 -0.89 -43.51 -13.96
N ASP A 257 -0.73 -44.61 -14.66
CA ASP A 257 -0.67 -45.94 -14.06
C ASP A 257 0.78 -46.34 -13.76
N TRP A 258 1.14 -46.38 -12.48
CA TRP A 258 2.47 -46.78 -12.03
C TRP A 258 2.47 -48.16 -11.35
N THR A 259 1.41 -48.95 -11.52
CA THR A 259 1.24 -50.24 -10.86
C THR A 259 2.42 -51.19 -11.12
N ASP A 260 2.93 -51.21 -12.34
CA ASP A 260 4.05 -52.09 -12.73
C ASP A 260 5.44 -51.45 -12.54
N LYS A 261 5.47 -50.20 -12.06
CA LYS A 261 6.74 -49.43 -11.89
C LYS A 261 7.19 -49.36 -10.45
N ILE A 262 6.44 -49.90 -9.50
CA ILE A 262 6.73 -49.81 -8.08
C ILE A 262 7.61 -50.95 -7.58
N ASP A 263 8.51 -50.63 -6.65
CA ASP A 263 9.20 -51.64 -5.85
C ASP A 263 8.31 -52.01 -4.64
N VAL A 264 7.69 -53.17 -4.69
CA VAL A 264 6.74 -53.63 -3.68
C VAL A 264 7.44 -53.91 -2.34
N SER A 265 8.73 -54.24 -2.38
CA SER A 265 9.50 -54.57 -1.17
C SER A 265 9.72 -53.39 -0.23
N GLU A 266 9.73 -52.17 -0.80
CA GLU A 266 9.97 -50.94 -0.04
C GLU A 266 8.69 -50.11 0.16
N MET A 267 7.52 -50.68 -0.15
CA MET A 267 6.25 -49.98 -0.02
C MET A 267 5.77 -49.88 1.43
N LYS A 268 5.58 -48.66 1.92
CA LYS A 268 5.04 -48.40 3.24
C LYS A 268 3.75 -47.57 3.15
N LEU A 269 2.69 -48.09 3.74
CA LEU A 269 1.41 -47.42 3.85
C LEU A 269 1.17 -47.02 5.29
N THR A 270 1.00 -45.73 5.56
CA THR A 270 0.90 -45.19 6.92
C THR A 270 -0.40 -44.38 7.04
N PRO A 271 -1.18 -44.58 8.12
CA PRO A 271 -2.29 -43.68 8.42
C PRO A 271 -1.75 -42.29 8.76
N LEU A 272 -2.54 -41.27 8.55
CA LEU A 272 -2.24 -39.88 8.93
C LEU A 272 -2.50 -39.73 10.44
N THR A 273 -1.46 -39.92 11.25
CA THR A 273 -1.53 -39.82 12.72
C THR A 273 -0.97 -38.51 13.27
N ASP A 274 -0.30 -37.74 12.41
CA ASP A 274 0.37 -36.49 12.80
C ASP A 274 -0.53 -35.26 12.57
N LEU A 275 -1.84 -35.49 12.40
CA LEU A 275 -2.81 -34.40 12.25
C LEU A 275 -3.23 -33.88 13.63
N ASN A 276 -3.54 -32.60 13.70
CA ASN A 276 -4.07 -32.00 14.90
C ASN A 276 -5.58 -32.28 15.03
N ARG A 277 -6.06 -32.52 16.25
CA ARG A 277 -7.48 -32.72 16.51
C ARG A 277 -8.28 -31.47 16.31
N LYS A 278 -7.68 -30.32 16.59
CA LYS A 278 -8.31 -29.01 16.52
C LYS A 278 -7.45 -28.04 15.71
N THR A 279 -8.06 -27.34 14.79
CA THR A 279 -7.41 -26.26 14.04
C THR A 279 -8.23 -24.99 14.17
N ILE A 280 -7.58 -23.90 14.52
CA ILE A 280 -8.18 -22.58 14.64
C ILE A 280 -7.71 -21.72 13.47
N PHE A 281 -8.65 -21.31 12.63
CA PHE A 281 -8.42 -20.35 11.57
C PHE A 281 -8.77 -18.97 12.08
N LYS A 282 -7.83 -18.04 12.01
CA LYS A 282 -8.03 -16.69 12.52
C LYS A 282 -7.21 -15.66 11.75
N PHE A 283 -7.54 -14.40 11.93
CA PHE A 283 -6.75 -13.25 11.54
C PHE A 283 -5.84 -12.83 12.70
N VAL A 284 -4.93 -11.90 12.43
CA VAL A 284 -4.10 -11.30 13.47
C VAL A 284 -5.01 -10.63 14.51
N GLU A 285 -4.72 -10.85 15.77
CA GLU A 285 -5.37 -10.15 16.88
C GLU A 285 -4.69 -8.79 17.02
N ASP A 286 -5.39 -7.75 16.57
CA ASP A 286 -4.89 -6.38 16.60
C ASP A 286 -5.24 -5.76 17.96
N ASP A 287 -4.30 -5.77 18.88
CA ASP A 287 -4.50 -5.25 20.24
C ASP A 287 -4.65 -3.73 20.26
N ASP A 288 -4.21 -3.03 19.21
CA ASP A 288 -4.35 -1.57 19.06
C ASP A 288 -5.72 -1.17 18.48
N ASP A 289 -6.49 -2.11 17.91
CA ASP A 289 -7.85 -1.83 17.46
C ASP A 289 -8.86 -1.88 18.62
N TYR A 290 -9.26 -0.72 19.10
CA TYR A 290 -10.28 -0.59 20.14
C TYR A 290 -11.60 -1.29 19.77
N SER A 291 -12.04 -1.21 18.51
CA SER A 291 -13.29 -1.84 18.06
C SER A 291 -13.22 -3.36 18.11
N PHE A 292 -12.08 -3.92 17.72
CA PHE A 292 -11.82 -5.36 17.83
C PHE A 292 -11.75 -5.82 19.27
N ASN A 293 -11.03 -5.11 20.11
CA ASN A 293 -10.91 -5.41 21.53
C ASN A 293 -12.26 -5.32 22.26
N GLN A 294 -13.09 -4.32 21.93
CA GLN A 294 -14.44 -4.22 22.46
C GLN A 294 -15.30 -5.42 22.04
N TYR A 295 -15.21 -5.88 20.79
CA TYR A 295 -15.89 -7.08 20.34
C TYR A 295 -15.39 -8.32 21.11
N LYS A 296 -14.09 -8.54 21.19
CA LYS A 296 -13.44 -9.64 21.90
C LYS A 296 -13.91 -9.69 23.36
N ASN A 297 -13.99 -8.57 24.04
CA ASN A 297 -14.44 -8.48 25.44
C ASN A 297 -15.93 -8.73 25.59
N ASN A 298 -16.77 -8.27 24.68
CA ASN A 298 -18.23 -8.37 24.79
C ASN A 298 -18.77 -9.73 24.34
N VAL A 299 -18.19 -10.33 23.31
CA VAL A 299 -18.66 -11.58 22.70
C VAL A 299 -17.80 -12.76 23.13
N GLY A 300 -16.49 -12.55 23.23
CA GLY A 300 -15.51 -13.56 23.56
C GLY A 300 -15.52 -13.99 25.03
N GLY A 301 -15.79 -13.07 25.96
CA GLY A 301 -15.72 -13.31 27.41
C GLY A 301 -16.90 -14.11 27.99
N GLN A 302 -17.97 -14.35 27.23
CA GLN A 302 -19.19 -15.01 27.76
C GLN A 302 -19.27 -16.50 27.49
N ALA A 303 -18.45 -17.08 26.66
CA ALA A 303 -18.59 -18.46 26.19
C ALA A 303 -17.66 -19.48 26.86
N GLY A 304 -17.20 -19.29 28.07
CA GLY A 304 -16.60 -20.35 28.94
C GLY A 304 -15.39 -21.14 28.42
N GLU A 305 -15.08 -21.05 27.13
CA GLU A 305 -13.95 -21.68 26.46
C GLU A 305 -13.26 -20.66 25.54
N GLY A 306 -12.51 -19.72 26.14
CA GLY A 306 -11.64 -18.80 25.40
C GLY A 306 -12.27 -18.20 24.15
N GLY A 307 -13.19 -17.31 24.33
CA GLY A 307 -13.78 -16.31 23.44
C GLY A 307 -13.82 -16.57 21.92
N HIS A 308 -14.91 -16.14 21.28
CA HIS A 308 -14.98 -16.10 19.82
C HIS A 308 -14.30 -14.83 19.29
N LEU A 309 -13.32 -15.00 18.43
CA LEU A 309 -12.70 -13.90 17.69
C LEU A 309 -13.49 -13.61 16.43
N TYR A 310 -13.68 -12.35 16.10
CA TYR A 310 -14.43 -11.94 14.91
C TYR A 310 -13.84 -12.57 13.65
N GLY A 311 -14.69 -13.27 12.90
CA GLY A 311 -14.29 -13.94 11.66
C GLY A 311 -13.45 -15.22 11.83
N SER A 312 -13.22 -15.70 13.05
CA SER A 312 -12.50 -16.94 13.30
C SER A 312 -13.37 -18.18 13.21
N LEU A 313 -12.72 -19.33 12.96
CA LEU A 313 -13.37 -20.62 12.92
C LEU A 313 -12.54 -21.68 13.63
N LYS A 314 -13.19 -22.46 14.49
CA LYS A 314 -12.62 -23.67 15.10
C LYS A 314 -13.10 -24.89 14.34
N HIS A 315 -12.18 -25.57 13.67
CA HIS A 315 -12.43 -26.86 13.05
C HIS A 315 -12.00 -27.98 13.99
N ASN A 316 -12.91 -28.87 14.33
CA ASN A 316 -12.60 -30.06 15.11
C ASN A 316 -12.71 -31.31 14.22
N ALA A 317 -11.73 -32.18 14.31
CA ALA A 317 -11.81 -33.50 13.69
C ALA A 317 -13.02 -34.25 14.24
N THR A 318 -13.64 -35.12 13.40
CA THR A 318 -14.77 -35.95 13.80
C THR A 318 -14.34 -36.97 14.87
N ASP A 319 -15.31 -37.57 15.55
CA ASP A 319 -15.07 -38.59 16.60
C ASP A 319 -14.35 -39.85 16.09
N GLU A 320 -14.33 -40.08 14.78
CA GLU A 320 -13.54 -41.12 14.15
C GLU A 320 -12.01 -40.93 14.32
N PHE A 321 -11.58 -39.68 14.59
CA PHE A 321 -10.20 -39.28 14.83
C PHE A 321 -9.92 -39.04 16.32
N ASN A 322 -10.54 -39.76 17.20
CA ASN A 322 -10.39 -39.62 18.65
C ASN A 322 -8.98 -39.90 19.20
N ILE A 323 -8.14 -40.56 18.41
CA ILE A 323 -6.72 -40.76 18.75
C ILE A 323 -5.82 -39.58 18.47
N LEU A 324 -6.30 -38.61 17.70
CA LEU A 324 -5.58 -37.38 17.44
C LEU A 324 -5.62 -36.48 18.67
N ASP A 325 -4.51 -35.84 18.90
CA ASP A 325 -4.35 -34.84 19.96
C ASP A 325 -3.68 -33.61 19.36
N GLY A 326 -3.72 -32.51 20.07
CA GLY A 326 -3.07 -31.27 19.62
C GLY A 326 -4.01 -30.25 19.02
N GLU A 327 -3.53 -29.05 19.01
CA GLU A 327 -4.18 -27.84 18.49
C GLU A 327 -3.20 -27.09 17.60
N GLU A 328 -3.69 -26.57 16.49
CA GLU A 328 -2.93 -25.76 15.54
C GLU A 328 -3.68 -24.46 15.27
N GLU A 329 -2.95 -23.38 15.12
CA GLU A 329 -3.49 -22.09 14.67
C GLU A 329 -2.99 -21.78 13.27
N ILE A 330 -3.92 -21.44 12.37
CA ILE A 330 -3.65 -20.93 11.04
C ILE A 330 -4.04 -19.46 11.03
N ILE A 331 -3.02 -18.60 11.02
CA ILE A 331 -3.19 -17.15 11.12
C ILE A 331 -2.92 -16.53 9.76
N ALA A 332 -3.84 -15.73 9.25
CA ALA A 332 -3.70 -14.99 7.98
C ALA A 332 -2.82 -13.75 8.15
N GLU A 333 -1.59 -13.93 8.69
CA GLU A 333 -0.63 -12.83 8.81
C GLU A 333 -0.30 -12.21 7.45
N PRO A 334 -0.25 -10.86 7.33
CA PRO A 334 -0.34 -9.86 8.40
C PRO A 334 -1.74 -9.28 8.62
N PHE A 335 -2.78 -9.87 8.05
CA PHE A 335 -4.10 -9.27 7.99
C PHE A 335 -4.89 -9.44 9.29
N ALA A 336 -5.50 -8.33 9.75
CA ALA A 336 -6.51 -8.33 10.79
C ALA A 336 -7.92 -8.52 10.23
N ALA A 337 -8.85 -8.92 11.07
CA ALA A 337 -10.25 -9.07 10.66
C ALA A 337 -10.91 -7.71 10.37
N THR A 338 -11.70 -7.64 9.31
CA THR A 338 -12.44 -6.43 8.92
C THR A 338 -13.76 -6.35 9.68
N LEU A 339 -13.75 -5.72 10.83
CA LEU A 339 -14.97 -5.44 11.59
C LEU A 339 -15.79 -4.37 10.86
N VAL A 340 -17.09 -4.56 10.72
CA VAL A 340 -17.97 -3.59 10.08
C VAL A 340 -19.08 -3.13 11.03
N LYS A 341 -19.47 -1.87 10.88
CA LYS A 341 -20.58 -1.26 11.65
C LYS A 341 -21.48 -0.46 10.71
N PRO A 342 -22.79 -0.37 10.99
CA PRO A 342 -23.62 0.58 10.28
C PRO A 342 -23.10 2.00 10.47
N LEU A 343 -23.07 2.79 9.38
CA LEU A 343 -22.68 4.21 9.45
C LEU A 343 -23.60 4.97 10.42
N MET A 344 -24.89 4.66 10.38
CA MET A 344 -25.89 5.18 11.31
C MET A 344 -26.87 4.07 11.71
N SER A 345 -27.29 4.04 12.96
CA SER A 345 -28.25 3.03 13.44
C SER A 345 -29.60 3.06 12.72
N GLN A 346 -30.02 4.22 12.19
CA GLN A 346 -31.25 4.38 11.42
C GLN A 346 -31.13 3.89 9.98
N PHE A 347 -29.92 3.73 9.46
CA PHE A 347 -29.62 3.30 8.08
C PHE A 347 -28.66 2.11 8.09
N PRO A 348 -29.10 0.94 8.54
CA PRO A 348 -28.23 -0.22 8.69
C PRO A 348 -27.73 -0.81 7.35
N SER A 349 -28.32 -0.38 6.24
CA SER A 349 -27.93 -0.85 4.90
C SER A 349 -26.59 -0.31 4.40
N PHE A 350 -26.11 0.81 4.97
CA PHE A 350 -24.78 1.34 4.67
C PHE A 350 -23.84 1.05 5.83
N ILE A 351 -22.88 0.18 5.60
CA ILE A 351 -21.88 -0.23 6.58
C ILE A 351 -20.51 0.32 6.22
N VAL A 352 -19.70 0.52 7.23
CA VAL A 352 -18.32 0.98 7.10
C VAL A 352 -17.40 0.05 7.89
N PRO A 353 -16.18 -0.20 7.41
CA PRO A 353 -15.16 -0.83 8.23
C PRO A 353 -14.88 0.02 9.46
N ALA A 354 -14.92 -0.62 10.62
CA ALA A 354 -14.68 0.05 11.90
C ALA A 354 -13.24 -0.24 12.34
N ILE A 355 -12.37 0.71 12.08
CA ILE A 355 -10.98 0.72 12.53
C ILE A 355 -10.85 1.90 13.49
N TYR A 356 -10.49 1.64 14.72
CA TYR A 356 -10.33 2.69 15.71
C TYR A 356 -9.16 2.37 16.63
N ALA A 357 -8.03 3.01 16.35
CA ALA A 357 -6.90 2.97 17.24
C ALA A 357 -7.09 3.99 18.36
N MET A 358 -6.79 3.58 19.58
CA MET A 358 -6.78 4.43 20.74
C MET A 358 -5.39 4.38 21.33
N ASN A 359 -4.63 5.44 21.09
CA ASN A 359 -3.36 5.67 21.75
C ASN A 359 -3.55 6.69 22.87
N ASP A 360 -2.96 6.42 24.01
CA ASP A 360 -2.92 7.35 25.14
C ASP A 360 -2.04 8.58 24.84
N ASP A 361 -1.17 8.48 23.83
CA ASP A 361 -0.26 9.53 23.41
C ASP A 361 -0.59 9.99 21.99
N VAL A 362 -0.91 11.26 21.84
CA VAL A 362 -1.36 11.88 20.56
C VAL A 362 -0.25 11.89 19.50
N GLU A 363 0.99 11.70 19.93
CA GLU A 363 2.19 11.72 19.08
C GLU A 363 2.59 10.34 18.53
N GLU A 364 1.98 9.26 19.02
CA GLU A 364 2.25 7.92 18.50
C GLU A 364 1.45 7.60 17.24
N SER A 365 2.12 6.88 16.34
CA SER A 365 1.53 6.44 15.09
C SER A 365 0.50 5.33 15.32
N PHE A 366 -0.53 5.28 14.46
CA PHE A 366 -1.47 4.16 14.44
C PHE A 366 -0.80 2.95 13.77
N GLU A 367 -0.48 1.93 14.54
CA GLU A 367 0.16 0.69 14.09
C GLU A 367 -0.84 -0.46 13.89
N ASN A 368 -2.02 -0.18 13.39
CA ASN A 368 -3.02 -1.23 13.16
C ASN A 368 -2.58 -2.17 12.05
N SER A 369 -2.86 -3.46 12.21
CA SER A 369 -2.63 -4.45 11.17
C SER A 369 -3.50 -4.19 9.93
N PRO A 370 -2.96 -4.38 8.71
CA PRO A 370 -3.71 -4.15 7.49
C PRO A 370 -4.91 -5.11 7.36
N ARG A 371 -5.96 -4.68 6.66
CA ARG A 371 -7.18 -5.45 6.44
C ARG A 371 -7.50 -5.59 4.97
N ILE A 372 -8.07 -6.72 4.62
CA ILE A 372 -8.58 -6.96 3.27
C ILE A 372 -10.09 -6.69 3.26
N MET A 373 -10.51 -5.83 2.36
CA MET A 373 -11.89 -5.38 2.22
C MET A 373 -12.39 -5.57 0.79
N TYR A 374 -13.65 -5.91 0.65
CA TYR A 374 -14.32 -6.01 -0.65
C TYR A 374 -15.02 -4.69 -0.99
N ASN A 375 -14.82 -4.21 -2.22
CA ASN A 375 -15.48 -3.03 -2.74
C ASN A 375 -16.90 -3.38 -3.19
N ASN A 376 -17.90 -3.02 -2.38
CA ASN A 376 -19.32 -3.21 -2.65
C ASN A 376 -19.89 -2.21 -3.68
N GLY A 377 -19.07 -1.31 -4.20
CA GLY A 377 -19.47 -0.26 -5.13
C GLY A 377 -20.12 0.94 -4.44
N ILE A 378 -20.72 1.80 -5.24
CA ILE A 378 -21.38 3.01 -4.76
C ILE A 378 -22.74 2.65 -4.19
N LYS A 379 -22.99 3.06 -2.94
CA LYS A 379 -24.24 2.84 -2.21
C LYS A 379 -24.74 4.15 -1.61
N SER A 380 -26.07 4.24 -1.45
CA SER A 380 -26.68 5.38 -0.77
C SER A 380 -26.54 5.25 0.75
N THR A 381 -26.13 6.32 1.40
CA THR A 381 -26.08 6.43 2.85
C THR A 381 -27.45 6.66 3.49
N GLY A 382 -28.48 6.97 2.66
CA GLY A 382 -29.81 7.34 3.15
C GLY A 382 -29.92 8.79 3.64
N VAL A 383 -28.80 9.48 3.83
CA VAL A 383 -28.73 10.89 4.26
C VAL A 383 -27.74 11.64 3.39
N SER A 384 -27.91 12.96 3.31
CA SER A 384 -27.02 13.84 2.58
C SER A 384 -25.90 14.36 3.49
N TYR A 385 -24.67 14.27 3.02
CA TYR A 385 -23.48 14.83 3.68
C TYR A 385 -23.00 16.05 2.91
N TYR A 386 -22.76 17.13 3.64
CA TYR A 386 -22.19 18.35 3.08
C TYR A 386 -20.68 18.20 2.96
N ILE A 387 -20.17 18.33 1.74
CA ILE A 387 -18.74 18.30 1.44
C ILE A 387 -18.32 19.74 1.10
N PRO A 388 -17.55 20.41 1.97
CA PRO A 388 -17.07 21.76 1.69
C PRO A 388 -16.09 21.75 0.53
N ALA A 389 -16.15 22.79 -0.28
CA ALA A 389 -15.19 22.99 -1.35
C ALA A 389 -13.85 23.42 -0.81
N GLN A 390 -12.77 22.96 -1.45
CA GLN A 390 -11.43 23.49 -1.24
C GLN A 390 -11.13 24.55 -2.33
N ASN A 391 -10.35 25.55 -1.98
CA ASN A 391 -9.78 26.53 -2.93
C ASN A 391 -10.79 27.21 -3.88
N GLY A 392 -11.94 27.63 -3.35
CA GLY A 392 -12.94 28.37 -4.14
C GLY A 392 -13.80 27.54 -5.09
N GLY A 393 -13.75 26.21 -5.00
CA GLY A 393 -14.67 25.33 -5.70
C GLY A 393 -16.13 25.43 -5.18
N THR A 394 -17.00 24.60 -5.69
CA THR A 394 -18.40 24.53 -5.26
C THR A 394 -18.58 23.44 -4.23
N SER A 395 -19.12 23.78 -3.06
CA SER A 395 -19.52 22.79 -2.06
C SER A 395 -20.69 21.95 -2.58
N THR A 396 -20.67 20.65 -2.26
CA THR A 396 -21.69 19.71 -2.73
C THR A 396 -22.35 18.97 -1.56
N ASN A 397 -23.57 18.49 -1.80
CA ASN A 397 -24.25 17.58 -0.91
C ASN A 397 -24.26 16.20 -1.57
N GLU A 398 -23.60 15.23 -0.94
CA GLU A 398 -23.47 13.88 -1.46
C GLU A 398 -24.24 12.88 -0.61
N THR A 399 -24.91 11.96 -1.30
CA THR A 399 -25.67 10.87 -0.66
C THR A 399 -25.11 9.49 -1.00
N ASN A 400 -24.21 9.41 -1.96
CA ASN A 400 -23.68 8.17 -2.49
C ASN A 400 -22.17 8.09 -2.27
N PHE A 401 -21.74 7.01 -1.62
CA PHE A 401 -20.32 6.77 -1.31
C PHE A 401 -19.91 5.35 -1.65
N LEU A 402 -18.62 5.13 -1.85
CA LEU A 402 -18.06 3.80 -1.94
C LEU A 402 -18.24 3.07 -0.60
N GLN A 403 -18.76 1.86 -0.66
CA GLN A 403 -18.91 1.00 0.51
C GLN A 403 -17.90 -0.13 0.44
N PHE A 404 -17.27 -0.41 1.56
CA PHE A 404 -16.37 -1.53 1.76
C PHE A 404 -16.87 -2.40 2.92
N SER A 405 -16.70 -3.70 2.77
CA SER A 405 -17.02 -4.67 3.82
C SER A 405 -16.20 -5.95 3.62
N HIS A 406 -16.40 -6.93 4.49
CA HIS A 406 -15.84 -8.27 4.30
C HIS A 406 -16.76 -9.20 3.47
N LEU A 407 -17.91 -8.69 2.99
CA LEU A 407 -18.92 -9.44 2.25
C LEU A 407 -19.01 -8.96 0.80
N THR A 408 -19.25 -9.87 -0.14
CA THR A 408 -19.56 -9.47 -1.53
C THR A 408 -20.89 -8.75 -1.63
N GLU A 409 -21.82 -9.08 -0.76
CA GLU A 409 -23.13 -8.45 -0.67
C GLU A 409 -23.53 -8.27 0.79
N VAL A 410 -23.87 -7.06 1.17
CA VAL A 410 -24.29 -6.75 2.54
C VAL A 410 -25.74 -7.17 2.68
N PRO A 411 -26.08 -8.10 3.60
CA PRO A 411 -27.45 -8.54 3.79
C PRO A 411 -28.28 -7.42 4.40
N THR A 412 -29.43 -7.17 3.79
CA THR A 412 -30.44 -6.20 4.26
C THR A 412 -31.56 -6.84 5.06
N SER A 413 -31.52 -8.17 5.24
CA SER A 413 -32.48 -8.96 6.00
C SER A 413 -31.77 -10.05 6.80
N SER A 414 -32.50 -10.79 7.62
CA SER A 414 -31.96 -11.91 8.41
C SER A 414 -31.44 -13.09 7.57
N ALA A 415 -31.75 -13.14 6.29
CA ALA A 415 -31.28 -14.18 5.37
C ALA A 415 -30.21 -13.60 4.45
N SER A 416 -29.01 -14.14 4.49
CA SER A 416 -27.98 -13.84 3.49
C SER A 416 -28.30 -14.55 2.19
N PRO A 417 -28.12 -13.91 1.02
CA PRO A 417 -28.16 -14.62 -0.26
C PRO A 417 -27.17 -15.79 -0.28
N SER A 418 -27.56 -16.90 -0.87
CA SER A 418 -26.70 -18.09 -0.96
C SER A 418 -25.43 -17.88 -1.79
N THR A 419 -25.39 -16.80 -2.56
CA THR A 419 -24.26 -16.40 -3.40
C THR A 419 -23.29 -15.43 -2.70
N THR A 420 -23.66 -14.91 -1.53
CA THR A 420 -22.80 -13.99 -0.79
C THR A 420 -21.54 -14.71 -0.30
N ILE A 421 -20.39 -14.16 -0.58
CA ILE A 421 -19.07 -14.63 -0.08
C ILE A 421 -18.66 -13.75 1.09
N ASP A 422 -18.20 -14.40 2.16
CA ASP A 422 -17.57 -13.75 3.30
C ASP A 422 -16.06 -13.99 3.25
N PHE A 423 -15.29 -12.92 3.24
CA PHE A 423 -13.82 -12.98 3.23
C PHE A 423 -13.22 -13.16 4.63
N HIS A 424 -13.98 -13.79 5.53
CA HIS A 424 -13.51 -14.30 6.81
C HIS A 424 -13.63 -15.82 6.86
N PHE A 425 -12.93 -16.45 7.82
CA PHE A 425 -12.95 -17.91 7.95
C PHE A 425 -14.25 -18.43 8.57
N GLY A 426 -14.85 -17.65 9.45
CA GLY A 426 -16.00 -18.06 10.24
C GLY A 426 -16.99 -16.96 10.53
N VAL A 427 -17.67 -17.10 11.65
CA VAL A 427 -18.80 -16.24 12.02
C VAL A 427 -18.36 -14.82 12.32
N CYS A 428 -19.02 -13.87 11.65
CA CYS A 428 -18.95 -12.45 11.91
C CYS A 428 -20.28 -11.98 12.47
N GLN A 429 -20.38 -11.80 13.78
CA GLN A 429 -21.61 -11.24 14.37
C GLN A 429 -21.58 -9.73 14.20
N LEU A 430 -22.51 -9.20 13.43
CA LEU A 430 -22.80 -7.76 13.48
C LEU A 430 -23.43 -7.47 14.85
N MET A 431 -23.01 -6.40 15.50
CA MET A 431 -23.48 -6.03 16.85
C MET A 431 -25.01 -5.84 16.98
N THR A 432 -25.72 -5.86 15.88
CA THR A 432 -27.19 -5.69 15.81
C THR A 432 -27.95 -6.98 15.52
N GLY A 433 -27.31 -8.14 15.50
CA GLY A 433 -27.97 -9.43 15.28
C GLY A 433 -28.58 -9.61 13.88
N VAL A 434 -28.13 -8.86 12.91
CA VAL A 434 -28.60 -8.96 11.52
C VAL A 434 -27.78 -10.00 10.77
N GLY A 435 -28.46 -11.03 10.30
CA GLY A 435 -27.96 -11.98 9.31
C GLY A 435 -27.47 -13.31 9.89
N SER A 436 -27.88 -14.39 9.27
CA SER A 436 -27.22 -15.68 9.41
C SER A 436 -25.88 -15.64 8.67
N PRO A 437 -24.82 -16.27 9.21
CA PRO A 437 -23.55 -16.37 8.51
C PRO A 437 -23.78 -17.03 7.15
N THR A 438 -23.13 -16.48 6.12
CA THR A 438 -23.14 -17.13 4.81
C THR A 438 -22.38 -18.44 4.85
N PRO A 439 -22.85 -19.50 4.18
CA PRO A 439 -22.10 -20.74 4.05
C PRO A 439 -20.83 -20.58 3.21
N ASN A 440 -20.75 -19.54 2.37
CA ASN A 440 -19.61 -19.26 1.51
C ASN A 440 -18.60 -18.37 2.22
N ASN A 441 -17.86 -18.90 3.17
CA ASN A 441 -16.75 -18.24 3.84
C ASN A 441 -15.40 -18.81 3.37
N LEU A 442 -14.29 -18.20 3.73
CA LEU A 442 -12.96 -18.63 3.31
C LEU A 442 -12.68 -20.09 3.68
N PHE A 443 -13.09 -20.51 4.87
CA PHE A 443 -12.88 -21.90 5.26
C PHE A 443 -13.67 -22.87 4.37
N ASN A 444 -14.95 -22.65 4.20
CA ASN A 444 -15.81 -23.56 3.43
C ASN A 444 -15.44 -23.62 1.95
N LEU A 445 -15.03 -22.50 1.37
CA LEU A 445 -14.69 -22.42 -0.05
C LEU A 445 -13.30 -22.98 -0.37
N TYR A 446 -12.30 -22.70 0.48
CA TYR A 446 -10.91 -22.95 0.13
C TYR A 446 -10.21 -23.98 1.02
N TRP A 447 -10.59 -24.10 2.29
CA TRP A 447 -9.94 -24.99 3.24
C TRP A 447 -10.71 -26.29 3.50
N LEU A 448 -12.03 -26.25 3.58
CA LEU A 448 -12.85 -27.42 3.85
C LEU A 448 -12.64 -28.57 2.85
N PRO A 449 -12.53 -28.33 1.53
CA PRO A 449 -12.23 -29.40 0.58
C PRO A 449 -10.88 -30.09 0.88
N TYR A 450 -9.84 -29.33 1.22
CA TYR A 450 -8.55 -29.89 1.64
C TYR A 450 -8.67 -30.69 2.94
N TYR A 451 -9.33 -30.14 3.95
CA TYR A 451 -9.56 -30.83 5.22
C TYR A 451 -10.42 -32.09 5.07
N SER A 452 -11.39 -32.07 4.16
CA SER A 452 -12.24 -33.24 3.88
C SER A 452 -11.44 -34.40 3.28
N GLU A 453 -10.39 -34.11 2.50
CA GLU A 453 -9.49 -35.16 2.03
C GLU A 453 -8.53 -35.61 3.13
N LEU A 454 -7.98 -34.68 3.89
CA LEU A 454 -6.99 -34.95 4.92
C LEU A 454 -7.58 -35.77 6.08
N TYR A 455 -8.75 -35.37 6.55
CA TYR A 455 -9.49 -36.02 7.65
C TYR A 455 -10.49 -37.08 7.17
N ASN A 456 -10.27 -37.67 5.99
CA ASN A 456 -11.02 -38.82 5.57
C ASN A 456 -10.44 -40.08 6.22
N PRO A 457 -11.28 -40.95 6.89
CA PRO A 457 -10.79 -42.16 7.56
C PRO A 457 -10.04 -43.15 6.64
N ASN A 458 -10.27 -43.06 5.32
CA ASN A 458 -9.60 -43.88 4.32
C ASN A 458 -8.29 -43.28 3.76
N THR A 459 -7.97 -42.02 4.08
CA THR A 459 -6.76 -41.38 3.60
C THR A 459 -5.52 -41.98 4.24
N ARG A 460 -4.52 -42.27 3.42
CA ARG A 460 -3.24 -42.87 3.83
C ARG A 460 -2.09 -42.20 3.08
N THR A 461 -0.97 -42.04 3.76
CA THR A 461 0.29 -41.69 3.09
C THR A 461 0.98 -42.97 2.65
N MET A 462 1.40 -43.01 1.39
CA MET A 462 2.17 -44.10 0.84
C MET A 462 3.57 -43.59 0.47
N THR A 463 4.57 -44.23 1.03
CA THR A 463 5.97 -44.03 0.68
C THR A 463 6.45 -45.27 -0.08
N LEU A 464 7.00 -45.07 -1.26
CA LEU A 464 7.41 -46.15 -2.12
C LEU A 464 8.59 -45.72 -3.02
N LYS A 465 9.31 -46.70 -3.55
CA LYS A 465 10.30 -46.52 -4.60
C LYS A 465 9.67 -46.86 -5.94
N VAL A 466 9.90 -45.99 -6.93
CA VAL A 466 9.33 -46.12 -8.28
C VAL A 466 10.42 -46.02 -9.32
N ASN A 467 10.41 -46.95 -10.27
CA ASN A 467 11.34 -46.93 -11.41
C ASN A 467 10.62 -46.24 -12.60
N LEU A 468 10.86 -44.95 -12.74
CA LEU A 468 10.28 -44.13 -13.82
C LEU A 468 11.24 -44.01 -14.99
N SER A 469 10.71 -44.13 -16.20
CA SER A 469 11.45 -43.80 -17.42
C SER A 469 11.61 -42.28 -17.55
N PRO A 470 12.58 -41.79 -18.33
CA PRO A 470 12.69 -40.36 -18.62
C PRO A 470 11.41 -39.74 -19.20
N ALA A 471 10.66 -40.54 -19.97
CA ALA A 471 9.37 -40.10 -20.53
C ALA A 471 8.32 -39.89 -19.42
N ASP A 472 8.25 -40.79 -18.41
CA ASP A 472 7.36 -40.65 -17.28
C ASP A 472 7.66 -39.40 -16.45
N ILE A 473 8.95 -39.12 -16.24
CA ILE A 473 9.39 -37.95 -15.48
C ILE A 473 9.00 -36.65 -16.22
N ASN A 474 9.20 -36.63 -17.53
CA ASN A 474 8.91 -35.43 -18.36
C ASN A 474 7.43 -35.17 -18.56
N THR A 475 6.58 -36.20 -18.42
CA THR A 475 5.12 -36.06 -18.61
C THR A 475 4.36 -35.87 -17.31
N PHE A 476 4.97 -36.16 -16.16
CA PHE A 476 4.33 -36.07 -14.85
C PHE A 476 4.26 -34.63 -14.37
N ARG A 477 3.10 -34.25 -13.85
CA ARG A 477 2.82 -32.94 -13.22
C ARG A 477 2.29 -33.13 -11.80
N PHE A 478 2.56 -32.19 -10.91
CA PHE A 478 2.10 -32.29 -9.51
C PHE A 478 0.57 -32.22 -9.35
N ASN A 479 -0.14 -31.68 -10.33
CA ASN A 479 -1.61 -31.73 -10.38
C ASN A 479 -2.17 -33.04 -10.96
N ASP A 480 -1.30 -33.97 -11.42
CA ASP A 480 -1.70 -35.28 -11.91
C ASP A 480 -1.99 -36.23 -10.76
N ARG A 481 -2.63 -37.35 -11.10
CA ARG A 481 -2.91 -38.46 -10.19
C ARG A 481 -2.17 -39.68 -10.61
N VAL A 482 -1.81 -40.50 -9.61
CA VAL A 482 -1.11 -41.73 -9.83
C VAL A 482 -2.00 -42.89 -9.35
N PHE A 483 -2.27 -43.80 -10.25
CA PHE A 483 -2.95 -45.05 -9.95
C PHE A 483 -1.92 -46.15 -9.65
N ILE A 484 -2.09 -46.77 -8.49
CA ILE A 484 -1.25 -47.86 -8.04
C ILE A 484 -2.16 -48.99 -7.51
N LYS A 485 -2.11 -50.13 -8.18
CA LYS A 485 -2.95 -51.31 -7.91
C LYS A 485 -4.43 -50.96 -7.99
N ASN A 486 -5.09 -50.60 -6.93
CA ASN A 486 -6.51 -50.31 -6.88
C ASN A 486 -6.84 -48.98 -6.20
N ARG A 487 -5.84 -48.11 -6.08
CA ARG A 487 -5.97 -46.79 -5.40
C ARG A 487 -5.40 -45.71 -6.23
N VAL A 488 -5.98 -44.52 -6.08
CA VAL A 488 -5.49 -43.28 -6.71
C VAL A 488 -4.84 -42.44 -5.64
N PHE A 489 -3.67 -41.93 -5.95
CA PHE A 489 -2.86 -41.09 -5.07
C PHE A 489 -2.52 -39.76 -5.75
N ARG A 490 -2.31 -38.75 -4.96
CA ARG A 490 -1.57 -37.55 -5.32
C ARG A 490 -0.14 -37.66 -4.82
N VAL A 491 0.77 -37.07 -5.55
CA VAL A 491 2.18 -37.03 -5.17
C VAL A 491 2.46 -35.74 -4.40
N ASN A 492 2.89 -35.88 -3.16
CA ASN A 492 3.26 -34.73 -2.33
C ASN A 492 4.75 -34.38 -2.46
N LYS A 493 5.61 -35.39 -2.64
CA LYS A 493 7.04 -35.22 -2.70
C LYS A 493 7.68 -36.28 -3.56
N ILE A 494 8.64 -35.89 -4.35
CA ILE A 494 9.51 -36.80 -5.12
C ILE A 494 10.94 -36.51 -4.71
N ASP A 495 11.63 -37.54 -4.21
CA ASP A 495 13.07 -37.52 -3.99
C ASP A 495 13.73 -38.26 -5.16
N TYR A 496 14.41 -37.54 -6.04
CA TYR A 496 15.06 -38.09 -7.22
C TYR A 496 16.55 -38.36 -6.97
N LYS A 497 16.97 -39.59 -7.26
CA LYS A 497 18.37 -40.01 -7.16
C LYS A 497 18.88 -40.43 -8.54
N PRO A 498 19.54 -39.58 -9.31
CA PRO A 498 19.95 -39.87 -10.66
C PRO A 498 21.02 -40.98 -10.79
N ASN A 499 21.74 -41.26 -9.71
CA ASN A 499 22.84 -42.24 -9.70
C ASN A 499 22.41 -43.70 -9.35
N ASP A 500 21.17 -43.93 -8.95
CA ASP A 500 20.65 -45.27 -8.69
C ASP A 500 20.07 -45.95 -9.96
N LEU A 501 20.25 -45.35 -11.13
CA LEU A 501 19.85 -45.91 -12.43
C LEU A 501 20.88 -46.92 -13.01
N ALA A 502 21.95 -47.21 -12.29
CA ALA A 502 23.00 -48.15 -12.73
C ALA A 502 22.97 -49.41 -11.90
N THR A 503 21.92 -50.22 -12.02
CA THR A 503 21.98 -51.69 -11.95
C THR A 503 20.66 -52.28 -12.41
#